data_bb91041f8ab58b6c1c43c6fb64c9e4ce
#
_entry.id   bb91041f8ab58b6c1c43c6fb64c9e4ce
#
_cell.length_a   1.000
_cell.length_b   1.000
_cell.length_c   1.000
_cell.angle_alpha   90.00
_cell.angle_beta   90.00
_cell.angle_gamma   90.00
#
_symmetry.space_group_name_H-M   'P 1'
#
loop_
_entity.id
_entity.type
_entity.pdbx_description
1 polymer ?
#
loop_
_entity_poly.entity_id
_entity_poly.type
_entity_poly.pdbx_seq_one_letter_code
_entity_poly.pdbx_strand_id
1 'polypeptide(L)'
;MIASLVVLLASASAARAADEIQIYNAQIAAVGQWTFQQHLNYTFNGRKEPDFPGGLVPNHALNGTPEFAYGMTDWWEVGFYIPFAVSGSGVFLSNGAKIRSLFAVPHAGERNFFYGINFELSYETPPFSQTRFASEIRPIAGMRNKEWEFIVNPIVDIGFGALGEADFLPAARLARNLGNDRFIAVEYYTDLGKIGDFLPFEQQQHELFAVIDFKLGDFDIELGLGYGLTSGSDRLIGKAIIGYDFPVPGSTNKSNGTSLKPPLAMKARPRQSGFDPLNPAFAASQ
;
A
#
# COMPACT_ATOMS: atom_id res chain seq x y z
N MET A 1 14.05 54.66 -12.27
CA MET A 1 13.28 53.72 -11.46
C MET A 1 13.24 52.39 -12.21
N ILE A 2 14.05 51.40 -11.79
CA ILE A 2 14.09 50.08 -12.38
C ILE A 2 13.28 49.20 -11.42
N ALA A 3 12.10 48.75 -11.89
CA ALA A 3 11.29 47.82 -11.11
C ALA A 3 11.89 46.43 -11.32
N SER A 4 12.49 45.90 -10.27
CA SER A 4 12.93 44.50 -10.20
C SER A 4 11.71 43.61 -10.10
N LEU A 5 11.42 42.87 -11.19
CA LEU A 5 10.44 41.79 -11.20
C LEU A 5 11.05 40.60 -10.46
N VAL A 6 10.69 40.40 -9.20
CA VAL A 6 10.99 39.16 -8.46
C VAL A 6 10.05 38.10 -8.99
N VAL A 7 10.53 37.25 -9.90
CA VAL A 7 9.85 36.03 -10.27
C VAL A 7 10.08 35.04 -9.11
N LEU A 8 9.06 34.87 -8.25
CA LEU A 8 9.00 33.72 -7.36
C LEU A 8 8.82 32.48 -8.26
N LEU A 9 9.89 31.76 -8.51
CA LEU A 9 9.82 30.37 -8.95
C LEU A 9 9.26 29.57 -7.77
N ALA A 10 7.96 29.38 -7.74
CA ALA A 10 7.36 28.35 -6.93
C ALA A 10 7.90 27.02 -7.45
N SER A 11 8.72 26.36 -6.67
CA SER A 11 9.12 24.96 -6.91
C SER A 11 7.84 24.15 -6.78
N ALA A 12 7.17 23.87 -7.88
CA ALA A 12 6.05 22.94 -7.90
C ALA A 12 6.67 21.55 -7.75
N SER A 13 6.58 20.96 -6.56
CA SER A 13 6.77 19.53 -6.40
C SER A 13 5.78 18.83 -7.33
N ALA A 14 6.25 17.81 -8.03
CA ALA A 14 5.39 16.93 -8.80
C ALA A 14 4.67 15.99 -7.81
N ALA A 15 3.68 16.52 -7.06
CA ALA A 15 2.80 15.67 -6.29
C ALA A 15 2.03 14.79 -7.28
N ARG A 16 2.17 13.49 -7.13
CA ARG A 16 1.43 12.51 -7.93
C ARG A 16 0.02 12.39 -7.39
N ALA A 17 -0.95 12.32 -8.28
CA ALA A 17 -2.28 11.85 -7.91
C ALA A 17 -2.13 10.46 -7.28
N ALA A 18 -2.55 10.29 -6.03
CA ALA A 18 -2.44 9.02 -5.33
C ALA A 18 -3.33 7.98 -6.03
N ASP A 19 -2.73 7.17 -6.89
CA ASP A 19 -3.41 6.08 -7.59
C ASP A 19 -3.60 4.86 -6.65
N GLU A 20 -2.74 4.69 -5.66
CA GLU A 20 -2.83 3.65 -4.63
C GLU A 20 -2.59 4.23 -3.24
N ILE A 21 -3.57 4.10 -2.35
CA ILE A 21 -3.43 4.41 -0.93
C ILE A 21 -3.43 3.10 -0.16
N GLN A 22 -2.24 2.49 0.01
CA GLN A 22 -2.08 1.19 0.63
C GLN A 22 -0.78 1.08 1.43
N ILE A 23 -0.84 0.42 2.59
CA ILE A 23 0.32 -0.02 3.35
C ILE A 23 0.67 -1.47 2.98
N TYR A 24 1.87 -1.69 2.46
CA TYR A 24 2.35 -3.04 2.13
C TYR A 24 2.82 -3.76 3.39
N ASN A 25 2.36 -4.99 3.57
CA ASN A 25 2.58 -5.82 4.76
C ASN A 25 3.48 -7.04 4.49
N ALA A 26 4.21 -7.04 3.37
CA ALA A 26 5.09 -8.11 2.93
C ALA A 26 4.39 -9.48 2.70
N GLN A 27 3.07 -9.54 2.62
CA GLN A 27 2.38 -10.76 2.21
C GLN A 27 2.35 -10.83 0.69
N ILE A 28 2.60 -12.02 0.14
CA ILE A 28 2.65 -12.28 -1.30
C ILE A 28 1.74 -13.45 -1.66
N ALA A 29 1.37 -13.57 -2.93
CA ALA A 29 0.61 -14.67 -3.48
C ALA A 29 1.31 -16.01 -3.23
N ALA A 30 0.54 -17.08 -3.00
CA ALA A 30 1.11 -18.42 -2.95
C ALA A 30 1.77 -18.77 -4.29
N VAL A 31 2.76 -19.66 -4.27
CA VAL A 31 3.46 -20.07 -5.50
C VAL A 31 2.47 -20.60 -6.54
N GLY A 32 2.49 -20.03 -7.74
CA GLY A 32 1.58 -20.38 -8.84
C GLY A 32 0.17 -19.80 -8.73
N GLN A 33 -0.09 -18.95 -7.74
CA GLN A 33 -1.38 -18.31 -7.55
C GLN A 33 -1.43 -16.93 -8.22
N TRP A 34 -2.52 -16.64 -8.90
CA TRP A 34 -2.91 -15.30 -9.29
C TRP A 34 -3.75 -14.64 -8.21
N THR A 35 -3.58 -13.34 -8.05
CA THR A 35 -4.43 -12.50 -7.23
C THR A 35 -4.90 -11.29 -8.03
N PHE A 36 -6.01 -10.72 -7.62
CA PHE A 36 -6.56 -9.48 -8.16
C PHE A 36 -6.88 -8.53 -7.03
N GLN A 37 -6.56 -7.26 -7.21
CA GLN A 37 -7.00 -6.18 -6.33
C GLN A 37 -7.54 -5.03 -7.16
N GLN A 38 -8.63 -4.44 -6.70
CA GLN A 38 -9.16 -3.19 -7.20
C GLN A 38 -8.99 -2.12 -6.13
N HIS A 39 -8.11 -1.17 -6.38
CA HIS A 39 -7.98 0.03 -5.57
C HIS A 39 -8.94 1.10 -6.08
N LEU A 40 -9.62 1.79 -5.18
CA LEU A 40 -10.50 2.91 -5.47
C LEU A 40 -10.29 3.99 -4.42
N ASN A 41 -9.99 5.21 -4.86
CA ASN A 41 -9.80 6.36 -3.98
C ASN A 41 -10.64 7.52 -4.52
N TYR A 42 -11.55 8.05 -3.69
CA TYR A 42 -12.39 9.19 -4.07
C TYR A 42 -12.12 10.38 -3.16
N THR A 43 -11.78 11.51 -3.76
CA THR A 43 -11.54 12.75 -3.04
C THR A 43 -12.84 13.55 -2.90
N PHE A 44 -13.49 13.47 -1.74
CA PHE A 44 -14.74 14.20 -1.45
C PHE A 44 -14.53 15.71 -1.32
N ASN A 45 -13.39 16.12 -0.77
CA ASN A 45 -13.01 17.51 -0.61
C ASN A 45 -11.48 17.59 -0.74
N GLY A 46 -11.00 18.07 -1.86
CA GLY A 46 -9.59 18.13 -2.21
C GLY A 46 -9.14 19.51 -2.66
N ARG A 47 -7.88 19.57 -3.02
CA ARG A 47 -7.27 20.76 -3.61
C ARG A 47 -7.94 21.04 -4.96
N LYS A 48 -8.22 22.31 -5.21
CA LYS A 48 -8.96 22.76 -6.41
C LYS A 48 -8.05 23.13 -7.57
N GLU A 49 -6.76 23.21 -7.31
CA GLU A 49 -5.70 23.44 -8.28
C GLU A 49 -4.89 22.15 -8.44
N PRO A 50 -4.41 21.85 -9.65
CA PRO A 50 -3.53 20.71 -9.87
C PRO A 50 -2.13 21.00 -9.31
N ASP A 51 -1.38 19.95 -9.02
CA ASP A 51 0.00 20.06 -8.50
C ASP A 51 0.98 20.65 -9.52
N PHE A 52 0.66 20.54 -10.80
CA PHE A 52 1.45 21.10 -11.91
C PHE A 52 0.54 21.52 -13.07
N PRO A 53 0.97 22.40 -13.96
CA PRO A 53 0.17 22.85 -15.10
C PRO A 53 -0.28 21.68 -15.99
N GLY A 54 -1.60 21.50 -16.15
CA GLY A 54 -2.18 20.40 -16.93
C GLY A 54 -2.36 19.09 -16.15
N GLY A 55 -2.05 19.08 -14.86
CA GLY A 55 -2.28 17.96 -13.97
C GLY A 55 -3.75 17.72 -13.64
N LEU A 56 -4.06 16.55 -13.12
CA LEU A 56 -5.39 16.21 -12.58
C LEU A 56 -5.68 17.05 -11.34
N VAL A 57 -6.86 17.69 -11.30
CA VAL A 57 -7.37 18.36 -10.12
C VAL A 57 -7.93 17.30 -9.16
N PRO A 58 -7.43 17.18 -7.92
CA PRO A 58 -7.85 16.12 -7.00
C PRO A 58 -9.31 16.22 -6.55
N ASN A 59 -9.84 17.44 -6.45
CA ASN A 59 -11.19 17.66 -5.93
C ASN A 59 -12.27 16.95 -6.74
N HIS A 60 -13.02 16.05 -6.10
CA HIS A 60 -14.03 15.17 -6.70
C HIS A 60 -13.51 14.19 -7.75
N ALA A 61 -12.21 13.93 -7.79
CA ALA A 61 -11.65 12.89 -8.63
C ALA A 61 -11.82 11.49 -7.99
N LEU A 62 -12.11 10.50 -8.84
CA LEU A 62 -12.03 9.08 -8.50
C LEU A 62 -10.78 8.52 -9.17
N ASN A 63 -9.85 7.99 -8.38
CA ASN A 63 -8.73 7.20 -8.88
C ASN A 63 -9.05 5.71 -8.71
N GLY A 64 -8.65 4.90 -9.68
CA GLY A 64 -8.86 3.47 -9.67
C GLY A 64 -7.67 2.73 -10.26
N THR A 65 -7.26 1.64 -9.61
CA THR A 65 -6.12 0.83 -10.06
C THR A 65 -6.46 -0.65 -9.95
N PRO A 66 -6.85 -1.32 -11.05
CA PRO A 66 -6.85 -2.76 -11.10
C PRO A 66 -5.41 -3.27 -11.11
N GLU A 67 -5.13 -4.18 -10.19
CA GLU A 67 -3.86 -4.85 -10.00
C GLU A 67 -4.03 -6.36 -10.17
N PHE A 68 -3.11 -6.98 -10.90
CA PHE A 68 -2.96 -8.43 -11.00
C PHE A 68 -1.57 -8.80 -10.49
N ALA A 69 -1.49 -9.81 -9.61
CA ALA A 69 -0.20 -10.29 -9.14
C ALA A 69 -0.12 -11.81 -9.25
N TYR A 70 1.13 -12.32 -9.29
CA TYR A 70 1.42 -13.74 -9.43
C TYR A 70 2.58 -14.14 -8.53
N GLY A 71 2.37 -15.14 -7.69
CA GLY A 71 3.38 -15.71 -6.83
C GLY A 71 4.38 -16.56 -7.61
N MET A 72 5.59 -16.04 -7.79
CA MET A 72 6.67 -16.73 -8.48
C MET A 72 7.35 -17.77 -7.60
N THR A 73 7.60 -17.40 -6.34
CA THR A 73 8.20 -18.25 -5.31
C THR A 73 7.55 -17.91 -3.97
N ASP A 74 7.97 -18.53 -2.87
CA ASP A 74 7.52 -18.19 -1.52
C ASP A 74 8.09 -16.89 -0.94
N TRP A 75 8.97 -16.20 -1.72
CA TRP A 75 9.62 -14.95 -1.36
C TRP A 75 9.59 -13.88 -2.46
N TRP A 76 9.00 -14.18 -3.64
CA TRP A 76 8.96 -13.28 -4.79
C TRP A 76 7.60 -13.32 -5.49
N GLU A 77 7.04 -12.14 -5.71
CA GLU A 77 5.80 -11.90 -6.44
C GLU A 77 6.02 -10.84 -7.51
N VAL A 78 5.38 -10.99 -8.65
CA VAL A 78 5.34 -9.98 -9.71
C VAL A 78 3.92 -9.46 -9.85
N GLY A 79 3.77 -8.16 -10.17
CA GLY A 79 2.47 -7.52 -10.35
C GLY A 79 2.42 -6.60 -11.57
N PHE A 80 1.21 -6.35 -12.02
CA PHE A 80 0.90 -5.46 -13.12
C PHE A 80 -0.33 -4.63 -12.79
N TYR A 81 -0.28 -3.32 -13.10
CA TYR A 81 -1.31 -2.34 -12.78
C TYR A 81 -1.74 -1.56 -14.01
N ILE A 82 -3.02 -1.17 -14.05
CA ILE A 82 -3.59 -0.31 -15.09
C ILE A 82 -4.32 0.86 -14.41
N PRO A 83 -3.62 1.88 -13.92
CA PRO A 83 -4.24 2.98 -13.21
C PRO A 83 -5.09 3.86 -14.14
N PHE A 84 -6.17 4.41 -13.58
CA PHE A 84 -7.04 5.37 -14.26
C PHE A 84 -7.60 6.39 -13.27
N ALA A 85 -8.13 7.49 -13.78
CA ALA A 85 -8.96 8.38 -12.98
C ALA A 85 -10.21 8.81 -13.74
N VAL A 86 -11.22 9.23 -12.97
CA VAL A 86 -12.35 10.03 -13.46
C VAL A 86 -12.28 11.37 -12.76
N SER A 87 -12.06 12.44 -13.54
CA SER A 87 -11.96 13.80 -13.00
C SER A 87 -13.27 14.26 -12.36
N GLY A 88 -13.24 15.30 -11.54
CA GLY A 88 -14.44 15.92 -10.96
C GLY A 88 -15.46 16.42 -11.99
N SER A 89 -15.05 16.60 -13.26
CA SER A 89 -15.95 16.92 -14.39
C SER A 89 -16.48 15.67 -15.13
N GLY A 90 -16.13 14.46 -14.68
CA GLY A 90 -16.58 13.20 -15.27
C GLY A 90 -15.73 12.71 -16.46
N VAL A 91 -14.57 13.30 -16.73
CA VAL A 91 -13.68 12.85 -17.80
C VAL A 91 -12.85 11.65 -17.34
N PHE A 92 -12.91 10.55 -18.11
CA PHE A 92 -12.05 9.39 -17.88
C PHE A 92 -10.64 9.63 -18.41
N LEU A 93 -9.63 9.31 -17.59
CA LEU A 93 -8.21 9.50 -17.88
C LEU A 93 -7.48 8.18 -17.57
N SER A 94 -6.72 7.66 -18.53
CA SER A 94 -5.86 6.49 -18.31
C SER A 94 -4.47 6.95 -17.89
N ASN A 95 -3.91 6.34 -16.84
CA ASN A 95 -2.56 6.66 -16.34
C ASN A 95 -1.49 5.64 -16.77
N GLY A 96 -1.61 5.13 -17.99
CA GLY A 96 -0.60 4.22 -18.53
C GLY A 96 -0.60 2.85 -17.87
N ALA A 97 0.55 2.39 -17.36
CA ALA A 97 0.69 1.07 -16.73
C ALA A 97 1.89 1.04 -15.78
N LYS A 98 1.85 0.11 -14.81
CA LYS A 98 2.96 -0.16 -13.89
C LYS A 98 3.24 -1.66 -13.84
N ILE A 99 4.48 -2.01 -13.57
CA ILE A 99 4.90 -3.35 -13.21
C ILE A 99 5.61 -3.29 -11.87
N ARG A 100 5.45 -4.34 -11.05
CA ARG A 100 6.14 -4.42 -9.77
C ARG A 100 6.82 -5.76 -9.56
N SER A 101 7.80 -5.75 -8.67
CA SER A 101 8.49 -6.93 -8.17
C SER A 101 8.62 -6.79 -6.65
N LEU A 102 7.88 -7.61 -5.92
CA LEU A 102 7.86 -7.63 -4.46
C LEU A 102 8.66 -8.83 -3.95
N PHE A 103 9.67 -8.54 -3.14
CA PHE A 103 10.47 -9.53 -2.43
C PHE A 103 10.14 -9.46 -0.95
N ALA A 104 9.81 -10.58 -0.35
CA ALA A 104 9.41 -10.64 1.05
C ALA A 104 10.02 -11.85 1.76
N VAL A 105 10.15 -11.75 3.08
CA VAL A 105 10.50 -12.93 3.87
C VAL A 105 9.41 -13.99 3.71
N PRO A 106 9.77 -15.27 3.43
CA PRO A 106 8.78 -16.33 3.27
C PRO A 106 7.83 -16.42 4.47
N HIS A 107 6.55 -16.62 4.18
CA HIS A 107 5.49 -16.72 5.20
C HIS A 107 5.40 -15.47 6.12
N ALA A 108 5.58 -14.27 5.54
CA ALA A 108 5.51 -13.01 6.27
C ALA A 108 4.25 -12.88 7.14
N GLY A 109 3.09 -13.38 6.66
CA GLY A 109 1.83 -13.39 7.40
C GLY A 109 1.82 -14.17 8.72
N GLU A 110 2.74 -15.13 8.88
CA GLU A 110 2.83 -16.00 10.07
C GLU A 110 3.93 -15.55 11.06
N ARG A 111 4.73 -14.53 10.68
CA ARG A 111 5.87 -14.07 11.48
C ARG A 111 5.48 -12.92 12.39
N ASN A 112 6.07 -12.91 13.61
CA ASN A 112 5.95 -11.77 14.52
C ASN A 112 6.73 -10.54 14.03
N PHE A 113 7.84 -10.76 13.33
CA PHE A 113 8.61 -9.73 12.62
C PHE A 113 8.71 -10.13 11.16
N PHE A 114 8.42 -9.19 10.25
CA PHE A 114 8.44 -9.41 8.83
C PHE A 114 9.02 -8.19 8.10
N TYR A 115 9.56 -8.45 6.91
CA TYR A 115 10.15 -7.42 6.07
C TYR A 115 10.07 -7.83 4.59
N GLY A 116 10.23 -6.83 3.76
CA GLY A 116 10.26 -7.00 2.31
C GLY A 116 10.71 -5.71 1.63
N ILE A 117 10.75 -5.75 0.31
CA ILE A 117 11.00 -4.59 -0.53
C ILE A 117 10.23 -4.74 -1.84
N ASN A 118 9.51 -3.69 -2.22
CA ASN A 118 8.82 -3.60 -3.49
C ASN A 118 9.53 -2.62 -4.41
N PHE A 119 9.63 -2.98 -5.69
CA PHE A 119 10.13 -2.14 -6.76
C PHE A 119 9.03 -2.01 -7.80
N GLU A 120 8.74 -0.78 -8.22
CA GLU A 120 7.82 -0.49 -9.30
C GLU A 120 8.49 0.29 -10.41
N LEU A 121 8.08 0.02 -11.63
CA LEU A 121 8.38 0.81 -12.80
C LEU A 121 7.05 1.22 -13.44
N SER A 122 6.88 2.52 -13.68
CA SER A 122 5.67 3.08 -14.25
C SER A 122 5.94 3.83 -15.56
N TYR A 123 4.99 3.69 -16.48
CA TYR A 123 4.78 4.63 -17.58
C TYR A 123 3.53 5.43 -17.25
N GLU A 124 3.66 6.75 -17.19
CA GLU A 124 2.61 7.67 -16.75
C GLU A 124 2.23 8.65 -17.86
N THR A 125 0.96 9.05 -17.84
CA THR A 125 0.45 10.03 -18.82
C THR A 125 0.46 11.45 -18.23
N PRO A 126 0.50 12.50 -19.06
CA PRO A 126 0.68 13.88 -18.62
C PRO A 126 -0.26 14.40 -17.53
N PRO A 127 -1.56 14.01 -17.45
CA PRO A 127 -2.42 14.48 -16.35
C PRO A 127 -2.00 13.97 -14.96
N PHE A 128 -1.18 12.92 -14.89
CA PHE A 128 -0.80 12.29 -13.61
C PHE A 128 0.64 12.58 -13.22
N SER A 129 1.53 12.85 -14.19
CA SER A 129 2.93 13.10 -13.89
C SER A 129 3.56 14.03 -14.96
N GLN A 130 4.53 14.84 -14.54
CA GLN A 130 5.39 15.62 -15.42
C GLN A 130 6.47 14.75 -16.08
N THR A 131 6.76 13.57 -15.53
CA THR A 131 7.69 12.58 -16.07
C THR A 131 6.92 11.41 -16.66
N ARG A 132 7.41 10.86 -17.79
CA ARG A 132 6.74 9.71 -18.43
C ARG A 132 7.09 8.37 -17.81
N PHE A 133 8.25 8.30 -17.21
CA PHE A 133 8.74 7.09 -16.57
C PHE A 133 9.14 7.42 -15.15
N ALA A 134 8.80 6.52 -14.24
CA ALA A 134 9.15 6.63 -12.86
C ALA A 134 9.39 5.26 -12.23
N SER A 135 9.97 5.25 -11.06
CA SER A 135 10.20 4.06 -10.25
C SER A 135 9.84 4.36 -8.81
N GLU A 136 9.20 3.43 -8.14
CA GLU A 136 9.03 3.45 -6.70
C GLU A 136 9.92 2.37 -6.06
N ILE A 137 10.55 2.71 -4.94
CA ILE A 137 11.23 1.78 -4.05
C ILE A 137 10.51 1.85 -2.71
N ARG A 138 9.89 0.74 -2.28
CA ARG A 138 9.09 0.66 -1.05
C ARG A 138 9.65 -0.45 -0.13
N PRO A 139 10.59 -0.15 0.75
CA PRO A 139 10.93 -1.05 1.84
C PRO A 139 9.74 -1.28 2.75
N ILE A 140 9.65 -2.47 3.32
CA ILE A 140 8.58 -2.90 4.21
C ILE A 140 9.23 -3.44 5.47
N ALA A 141 8.82 -2.95 6.63
CA ALA A 141 9.18 -3.54 7.91
C ALA A 141 7.96 -3.52 8.83
N GLY A 142 7.70 -4.64 9.48
CA GLY A 142 6.55 -4.74 10.37
C GLY A 142 6.77 -5.72 11.50
N MET A 143 5.99 -5.51 12.54
CA MET A 143 5.89 -6.41 13.68
C MET A 143 4.44 -6.64 14.04
N ARG A 144 4.13 -7.86 14.49
CA ARG A 144 2.79 -8.22 14.95
C ARG A 144 2.81 -9.18 16.12
N ASN A 145 1.74 -9.12 16.87
CA ASN A 145 1.40 -10.11 17.85
C ASN A 145 -0.07 -10.54 17.67
N LYS A 146 -0.68 -11.20 18.66
CA LYS A 146 -2.07 -11.66 18.57
C LYS A 146 -3.09 -10.53 18.45
N GLU A 147 -2.78 -9.34 18.97
CA GLU A 147 -3.71 -8.23 19.10
C GLU A 147 -3.36 -7.06 18.18
N TRP A 148 -2.08 -6.79 17.93
CA TRP A 148 -1.61 -5.61 17.27
C TRP A 148 -0.66 -5.91 16.12
N GLU A 149 -0.72 -5.08 15.10
CA GLU A 149 0.22 -5.03 13.99
C GLU A 149 0.69 -3.60 13.77
N PHE A 150 2.00 -3.43 13.61
CA PHE A 150 2.63 -2.16 13.24
C PHE A 150 3.48 -2.36 12.00
N ILE A 151 3.33 -1.48 11.01
CA ILE A 151 4.04 -1.54 9.74
C ILE A 151 4.55 -0.15 9.39
N VAL A 152 5.74 -0.09 8.78
CA VAL A 152 6.29 1.11 8.15
C VAL A 152 6.75 0.80 6.73
N ASN A 153 6.45 1.72 5.81
CA ASN A 153 6.91 1.72 4.43
C ASN A 153 7.63 3.05 4.15
N PRO A 154 8.95 3.14 4.27
CA PRO A 154 9.73 4.31 3.86
C PRO A 154 9.86 4.32 2.32
N ILE A 155 8.93 4.97 1.65
CA ILE A 155 8.80 4.97 0.20
C ILE A 155 9.68 6.06 -0.41
N VAL A 156 10.34 5.75 -1.52
CA VAL A 156 11.04 6.70 -2.38
C VAL A 156 10.51 6.58 -3.79
N ASP A 157 9.95 7.67 -4.29
CA ASP A 157 9.52 7.82 -5.68
C ASP A 157 10.57 8.57 -6.49
N ILE A 158 10.88 8.05 -7.68
CA ILE A 158 11.92 8.57 -8.56
C ILE A 158 11.33 8.81 -9.94
N GLY A 159 11.14 10.07 -10.31
CA GLY A 159 10.82 10.47 -11.68
C GLY A 159 12.07 10.47 -12.57
N PHE A 160 11.95 10.02 -13.83
CA PHE A 160 13.07 10.03 -14.77
C PHE A 160 12.94 11.16 -15.79
N GLY A 161 14.08 11.77 -16.15
CA GLY A 161 14.16 12.83 -17.13
C GLY A 161 14.50 14.21 -16.56
N ALA A 162 14.35 15.25 -17.34
CA ALA A 162 14.81 16.61 -16.98
C ALA A 162 14.01 17.24 -15.82
N LEU A 163 12.76 16.79 -15.61
CA LEU A 163 11.88 17.22 -14.52
C LEU A 163 11.77 16.14 -13.43
N GLY A 164 12.59 15.09 -13.52
CA GLY A 164 12.55 14.00 -12.53
C GLY A 164 13.20 14.41 -11.23
N GLU A 165 12.55 14.05 -10.13
CA GLU A 165 13.01 14.23 -8.77
C GLU A 165 12.90 12.91 -8.01
N ALA A 166 13.55 12.82 -6.85
CA ALA A 166 13.39 11.72 -5.93
C ALA A 166 12.69 12.26 -4.68
N ASP A 167 11.46 11.82 -4.45
CA ASP A 167 10.62 12.25 -3.35
C ASP A 167 10.54 11.20 -2.25
N PHE A 168 10.34 11.64 -1.01
CA PHE A 168 10.25 10.74 0.15
C PHE A 168 8.84 10.74 0.72
N LEU A 169 8.18 9.56 0.64
CA LEU A 169 6.77 9.37 0.96
C LEU A 169 6.56 8.31 2.05
N PRO A 170 7.10 8.47 3.27
CA PRO A 170 6.95 7.47 4.32
C PRO A 170 5.49 7.27 4.71
N ALA A 171 5.13 6.01 4.91
CA ALA A 171 3.80 5.62 5.36
C ALA A 171 3.88 4.61 6.51
N ALA A 172 2.87 4.61 7.39
CA ALA A 172 2.81 3.72 8.56
C ALA A 172 1.38 3.29 8.88
N ARG A 173 1.25 2.09 9.44
CA ARG A 173 -0.03 1.51 9.88
C ARG A 173 0.10 0.96 11.29
N LEU A 174 -0.91 1.24 12.12
CA LEU A 174 -1.14 0.58 13.39
C LEU A 174 -2.53 -0.06 13.36
N ALA A 175 -2.60 -1.38 13.41
CA ALA A 175 -3.85 -2.13 13.34
C ALA A 175 -4.08 -2.96 14.60
N ARG A 176 -5.36 -3.09 14.97
CA ARG A 176 -5.83 -3.99 16.03
C ARG A 176 -6.63 -5.14 15.44
N ASN A 177 -6.21 -6.35 15.77
CA ASN A 177 -6.91 -7.57 15.42
C ASN A 177 -8.17 -7.74 16.29
N LEU A 178 -9.33 -7.81 15.64
CA LEU A 178 -10.63 -8.04 16.29
C LEU A 178 -11.05 -9.52 16.25
N GLY A 179 -10.22 -10.38 15.66
CA GLY A 179 -10.54 -11.78 15.38
C GLY A 179 -11.45 -11.96 14.15
N ASN A 180 -11.55 -13.21 13.70
CA ASN A 180 -12.34 -13.58 12.51
C ASN A 180 -11.99 -12.76 11.26
N ASP A 181 -10.70 -12.60 11.02
CA ASP A 181 -10.15 -11.84 9.86
C ASP A 181 -10.68 -10.39 9.76
N ARG A 182 -10.84 -9.73 10.91
CA ARG A 182 -11.25 -8.32 11.00
C ARG A 182 -10.22 -7.50 11.73
N PHE A 183 -9.92 -6.31 11.18
CA PHE A 183 -9.01 -5.34 11.79
C PHE A 183 -9.63 -3.95 11.75
N ILE A 184 -9.29 -3.16 12.74
CA ILE A 184 -9.40 -1.70 12.67
C ILE A 184 -8.00 -1.14 12.70
N ALA A 185 -7.74 -0.11 11.91
CA ALA A 185 -6.42 0.47 11.82
C ALA A 185 -6.47 1.99 11.72
N VAL A 186 -5.34 2.59 12.08
CA VAL A 186 -4.99 3.94 11.72
C VAL A 186 -3.80 3.85 10.77
N GLU A 187 -3.90 4.53 9.64
CA GLU A 187 -2.83 4.64 8.67
C GLU A 187 -2.45 6.09 8.48
N TYR A 188 -1.17 6.33 8.29
CA TYR A 188 -0.60 7.63 8.08
C TYR A 188 0.23 7.62 6.82
N TYR A 189 -0.07 8.54 5.91
CA TYR A 189 0.61 8.71 4.64
C TYR A 189 1.19 10.10 4.57
N THR A 190 2.36 10.22 3.98
CA THR A 190 3.02 11.52 3.79
C THR A 190 3.64 11.62 2.41
N ASP A 191 3.77 12.86 1.93
CA ASP A 191 4.70 13.24 0.89
C ASP A 191 5.49 14.45 1.42
N LEU A 192 6.77 14.25 1.71
CA LEU A 192 7.65 15.29 2.26
C LEU A 192 8.30 16.11 1.15
N GLY A 193 8.16 15.68 -0.13
CA GLY A 193 8.80 16.25 -1.28
C GLY A 193 10.22 15.72 -1.47
N LYS A 194 11.01 16.46 -2.23
CA LYS A 194 12.31 16.08 -2.74
C LYS A 194 13.34 15.79 -1.64
N ILE A 195 13.99 14.64 -1.76
CA ILE A 195 15.10 14.25 -0.87
C ILE A 195 16.21 15.28 -0.92
N GLY A 196 16.57 15.83 0.26
CA GLY A 196 17.59 16.86 0.40
C GLY A 196 17.07 18.30 0.29
N ASP A 197 15.79 18.49 -0.13
CA ASP A 197 15.12 19.79 -0.19
C ASP A 197 13.61 19.62 0.11
N PHE A 198 13.30 19.13 1.33
CA PHE A 198 11.91 18.87 1.72
C PHE A 198 11.07 20.14 1.69
N LEU A 199 9.81 19.97 1.32
CA LEU A 199 8.84 21.05 1.33
C LEU A 199 8.67 21.65 2.74
N PRO A 200 8.28 22.92 2.87
CA PRO A 200 7.76 23.46 4.12
C PRO A 200 6.58 22.62 4.61
N PHE A 201 6.46 22.40 5.93
CA PHE A 201 5.47 21.50 6.53
C PHE A 201 4.05 21.68 6.00
N GLU A 202 3.59 22.93 5.84
CA GLU A 202 2.25 23.23 5.34
C GLU A 202 2.02 22.81 3.87
N GLN A 203 3.09 22.64 3.09
CA GLN A 203 3.04 22.23 1.70
C GLN A 203 3.24 20.72 1.54
N GLN A 204 3.75 20.04 2.58
CA GLN A 204 3.84 18.58 2.59
C GLN A 204 2.43 17.97 2.65
N GLN A 205 2.27 16.78 2.10
CA GLN A 205 1.06 15.99 2.32
C GLN A 205 1.20 15.19 3.62
N HIS A 206 0.18 15.27 4.44
CA HIS A 206 0.05 14.50 5.69
C HIS A 206 -1.40 14.07 5.83
N GLU A 207 -1.68 12.79 5.69
CA GLU A 207 -3.03 12.24 5.68
C GLU A 207 -3.17 11.12 6.70
N LEU A 208 -4.23 11.19 7.49
CA LEU A 208 -4.54 10.20 8.52
C LEU A 208 -5.84 9.48 8.15
N PHE A 209 -5.79 8.16 8.02
CA PHE A 209 -6.93 7.32 7.68
C PHE A 209 -7.38 6.47 8.87
N ALA A 210 -8.69 6.40 9.08
CA ALA A 210 -9.32 5.34 9.85
C ALA A 210 -9.74 4.23 8.89
N VAL A 211 -9.34 2.99 9.17
CA VAL A 211 -9.47 1.86 8.25
C VAL A 211 -10.10 0.66 8.94
N ILE A 212 -10.90 -0.08 8.20
CA ILE A 212 -11.41 -1.39 8.59
C ILE A 212 -11.12 -2.41 7.51
N ASP A 213 -10.59 -3.59 7.91
CA ASP A 213 -10.40 -4.74 7.05
C ASP A 213 -11.31 -5.87 7.47
N PHE A 214 -11.89 -6.56 6.51
CA PHE A 214 -12.73 -7.73 6.75
C PHE A 214 -12.87 -8.60 5.51
N LYS A 215 -13.33 -9.83 5.70
CA LYS A 215 -13.70 -10.71 4.58
C LYS A 215 -15.20 -10.65 4.30
N LEU A 216 -15.54 -10.60 3.00
CA LEU A 216 -16.90 -10.73 2.50
C LEU A 216 -16.96 -11.89 1.49
N GLY A 217 -17.36 -13.07 1.95
CA GLY A 217 -17.25 -14.29 1.15
C GLY A 217 -15.79 -14.61 0.83
N ASP A 218 -15.47 -14.69 -0.46
CA ASP A 218 -14.10 -14.93 -0.94
C ASP A 218 -13.29 -13.64 -1.18
N PHE A 219 -13.90 -12.48 -0.93
CA PHE A 219 -13.23 -11.19 -1.11
C PHE A 219 -12.61 -10.69 0.19
N ASP A 220 -11.41 -10.12 0.07
CA ASP A 220 -10.77 -9.31 1.08
C ASP A 220 -11.15 -7.85 0.85
N ILE A 221 -11.68 -7.19 1.86
CA ILE A 221 -12.17 -5.82 1.77
C ILE A 221 -11.41 -4.95 2.76
N GLU A 222 -10.86 -3.85 2.26
CA GLU A 222 -10.36 -2.75 3.08
C GLU A 222 -11.15 -1.48 2.73
N LEU A 223 -11.67 -0.80 3.75
CA LEU A 223 -12.34 0.49 3.59
C LEU A 223 -11.70 1.51 4.53
N GLY A 224 -11.46 2.71 4.02
CA GLY A 224 -10.85 3.77 4.80
C GLY A 224 -11.45 5.14 4.52
N LEU A 225 -11.41 5.98 5.55
CA LEU A 225 -11.75 7.41 5.45
C LEU A 225 -10.58 8.22 5.99
N GLY A 226 -10.02 9.07 5.15
CA GLY A 226 -8.82 9.87 5.41
C GLY A 226 -9.11 11.34 5.53
N TYR A 227 -8.32 12.01 6.37
CA TYR A 227 -8.34 13.45 6.58
C TYR A 227 -6.94 14.04 6.43
N GLY A 228 -6.82 15.06 5.56
CA GLY A 228 -5.58 15.80 5.35
C GLY A 228 -5.32 16.85 6.43
N LEU A 229 -4.13 16.81 7.00
CA LEU A 229 -3.73 17.60 8.16
C LEU A 229 -3.12 18.96 7.77
N THR A 230 -2.61 19.08 6.54
CA THR A 230 -1.92 20.27 6.02
C THR A 230 -2.66 20.89 4.85
N SER A 231 -2.24 22.06 4.40
CA SER A 231 -2.79 22.70 3.20
C SER A 231 -2.35 21.99 1.91
N GLY A 232 -1.22 21.26 1.93
CA GLY A 232 -0.74 20.42 0.84
C GLY A 232 -1.53 19.12 0.66
N SER A 233 -2.36 18.73 1.64
CA SER A 233 -3.17 17.51 1.60
C SER A 233 -4.58 17.75 1.11
N ASP A 234 -5.19 16.73 0.51
CA ASP A 234 -6.62 16.69 0.28
C ASP A 234 -7.39 16.49 1.61
N ARG A 235 -8.51 17.21 1.79
CA ARG A 235 -9.17 17.30 3.11
C ARG A 235 -9.98 16.07 3.49
N LEU A 236 -10.63 15.41 2.53
CA LEU A 236 -11.46 14.24 2.82
C LEU A 236 -11.39 13.27 1.66
N ILE A 237 -10.85 12.08 1.95
CA ILE A 237 -10.61 11.03 0.98
C ILE A 237 -11.23 9.74 1.48
N GLY A 238 -11.98 9.04 0.63
CA GLY A 238 -12.41 7.67 0.85
C GLY A 238 -11.54 6.72 0.07
N LYS A 239 -11.11 5.61 0.68
CA LYS A 239 -10.46 4.52 -0.04
C LYS A 239 -11.20 3.22 0.13
N ALA A 240 -11.11 2.36 -0.90
CA ALA A 240 -11.57 0.99 -0.88
C ALA A 240 -10.58 0.11 -1.64
N ILE A 241 -10.23 -1.04 -1.08
CA ILE A 241 -9.49 -2.09 -1.77
C ILE A 241 -10.31 -3.36 -1.71
N ILE A 242 -10.50 -4.00 -2.88
CA ILE A 242 -11.25 -5.25 -3.02
C ILE A 242 -10.29 -6.28 -3.59
N GLY A 243 -9.90 -7.26 -2.77
CA GLY A 243 -8.98 -8.33 -3.13
C GLY A 243 -9.70 -9.64 -3.42
N TYR A 244 -9.18 -10.40 -4.39
CA TYR A 244 -9.62 -11.75 -4.70
C TYR A 244 -8.44 -12.64 -5.07
N ASP A 245 -8.39 -13.82 -4.44
CA ASP A 245 -7.37 -14.82 -4.71
C ASP A 245 -7.92 -15.92 -5.61
N PHE A 246 -7.34 -16.07 -6.80
CA PHE A 246 -7.74 -17.14 -7.70
C PHE A 246 -7.29 -18.50 -7.15
N PRO A 247 -8.12 -19.54 -7.25
CA PRO A 247 -7.73 -20.88 -6.84
C PRO A 247 -6.51 -21.38 -7.63
N VAL A 248 -5.53 -21.99 -6.95
CA VAL A 248 -4.41 -22.64 -7.65
C VAL A 248 -4.92 -23.92 -8.32
N PRO A 249 -4.73 -24.11 -9.64
CA PRO A 249 -5.15 -25.32 -10.32
C PRO A 249 -4.55 -26.58 -9.67
N GLY A 250 -5.40 -27.54 -9.29
CA GLY A 250 -4.96 -28.80 -8.65
C GLY A 250 -4.77 -28.74 -7.14
N SER A 251 -4.94 -27.60 -6.49
CA SER A 251 -4.95 -27.47 -5.04
C SER A 251 -6.33 -27.74 -4.47
N THR A 252 -6.45 -28.68 -3.52
CA THR A 252 -7.70 -28.91 -2.76
C THR A 252 -7.82 -27.97 -1.56
N ASN A 253 -6.80 -27.18 -1.28
CA ASN A 253 -6.83 -26.17 -0.20
C ASN A 253 -7.42 -24.86 -0.74
N LYS A 254 -8.38 -24.31 -0.02
CA LYS A 254 -8.82 -22.91 -0.21
C LYS A 254 -7.60 -22.01 -0.12
N SER A 255 -7.47 -21.13 -1.11
CA SER A 255 -6.36 -20.19 -1.23
C SER A 255 -6.10 -19.46 0.10
N ASN A 256 -4.84 -19.37 0.45
CA ASN A 256 -4.41 -18.52 1.53
C ASN A 256 -4.07 -17.14 0.94
N GLY A 257 -5.06 -16.35 0.54
CA GLY A 257 -4.97 -15.06 -0.12
C GLY A 257 -4.03 -14.05 0.51
N THR A 258 -3.60 -13.12 -0.29
CA THR A 258 -2.29 -12.52 -0.09
C THR A 258 -2.23 -11.11 0.42
N SER A 259 -3.15 -10.23 0.11
CA SER A 259 -2.77 -8.82 0.32
C SER A 259 -3.50 -8.11 1.44
N LEU A 260 -4.68 -8.58 1.78
CA LEU A 260 -5.46 -8.01 2.89
C LEU A 260 -5.63 -9.01 4.04
N LYS A 261 -4.89 -10.13 4.01
CA LYS A 261 -4.99 -11.09 5.12
C LYS A 261 -4.50 -10.47 6.41
N PRO A 262 -5.41 -10.39 7.37
CA PRO A 262 -5.02 -10.29 8.75
C PRO A 262 -4.11 -11.47 9.12
N PRO A 263 -3.17 -11.29 10.06
CA PRO A 263 -2.33 -12.39 10.51
C PRO A 263 -3.22 -13.53 11.01
N LEU A 264 -3.04 -14.72 10.43
CA LEU A 264 -3.69 -15.94 10.87
C LEU A 264 -3.54 -16.04 12.38
N ALA A 265 -4.67 -16.13 13.10
CA ALA A 265 -4.63 -16.49 14.50
C ALA A 265 -3.79 -17.76 14.59
N MET A 266 -2.63 -17.70 15.26
CA MET A 266 -1.80 -18.86 15.50
C MET A 266 -2.71 -19.97 16.05
N LYS A 267 -2.95 -21.02 15.24
CA LYS A 267 -3.54 -22.24 15.74
C LYS A 267 -2.67 -22.64 16.92
N ALA A 268 -3.23 -22.60 18.11
CA ALA A 268 -2.56 -23.09 19.29
C ALA A 268 -2.04 -24.48 18.95
N ARG A 269 -0.72 -24.67 18.97
CA ARG A 269 -0.16 -26.02 18.88
C ARG A 269 -0.86 -26.84 19.96
N PRO A 270 -1.38 -28.04 19.65
CA PRO A 270 -1.83 -28.92 20.68
C PRO A 270 -0.67 -29.04 21.67
N ARG A 271 -0.92 -28.77 22.95
CA ARG A 271 0.02 -29.07 24.00
C ARG A 271 0.38 -30.54 23.79
N GLN A 272 1.61 -30.84 23.41
CA GLN A 272 2.13 -32.20 23.64
C GLN A 272 2.08 -32.43 25.16
N SER A 273 1.04 -33.14 25.58
CA SER A 273 0.97 -33.75 26.88
C SER A 273 2.03 -34.85 26.92
N GLY A 274 3.16 -34.60 27.52
CA GLY A 274 4.21 -35.57 27.51
C GLY A 274 5.42 -35.17 28.30
N PHE A 275 5.28 -34.99 29.56
CA PHE A 275 6.25 -35.42 30.56
C PHE A 275 5.46 -35.63 31.85
N ASP A 276 4.98 -36.88 32.04
CA ASP A 276 4.48 -37.36 33.32
C ASP A 276 5.66 -38.04 34.04
N PRO A 277 6.25 -37.40 35.07
CA PRO A 277 7.38 -37.97 35.81
C PRO A 277 6.99 -39.14 36.73
N LEU A 278 5.74 -39.60 36.69
CA LEU A 278 5.23 -40.65 37.57
C LEU A 278 4.76 -41.94 36.85
N ASN A 279 5.17 -42.16 35.59
CA ASN A 279 4.89 -43.45 34.96
C ASN A 279 5.94 -44.49 35.31
N PRO A 280 5.60 -45.55 36.13
CA PRO A 280 6.56 -46.54 36.63
C PRO A 280 6.97 -47.60 35.57
N ALA A 281 6.67 -47.44 34.31
CA ALA A 281 6.96 -48.42 33.25
C ALA A 281 8.39 -48.35 32.65
N PHE A 282 9.30 -47.52 33.17
CA PHE A 282 10.68 -47.41 32.65
C PHE A 282 11.77 -47.93 33.62
N ALA A 283 11.38 -48.78 34.59
CA ALA A 283 12.33 -49.43 35.49
C ALA A 283 12.39 -50.93 35.28
N ALA A 284 12.60 -51.42 34.05
CA ALA A 284 12.97 -52.80 33.76
C ALA A 284 13.44 -52.96 32.32
N SER A 285 14.70 -52.61 32.03
CA SER A 285 15.64 -53.39 31.17
C SER A 285 16.98 -52.69 31.16
N GLN A 286 17.89 -53.40 31.67
CA GLN A 286 19.34 -53.10 31.67
C GLN A 286 19.87 -52.93 30.26
#